data_fec25dde4d307c01af6634b535c77ae7
#
_entry.id   fec25dde4d307c01af6634b535c77ae7
#
_cell.length_a   1.000
_cell.length_b   1.000
_cell.length_c   1.000
_cell.angle_alpha   90.00
_cell.angle_beta   90.00
_cell.angle_gamma   90.00
#
_symmetry.space_group_name_H-M   'P 1'
#
loop_
_entity.id
_entity.type
_entity.pdbx_description
1 polymer ?
#
loop_
_entity_poly.entity_id
_entity_poly.type
_entity_poly.pdbx_seq_one_letter_code
_entity_poly.pdbx_strand_id
1 'polypeptide(L)'
;FHITGDCVVTWNDILAIIEKILNKKAIVINIPVEKLAVYFPSERDELLYDKSLNHVFDNKKICSTAPQFKTTYTVESGLRDTINNLKNSEDLSKIDSVWDYSVNTIIEKYEKETKSSYVHKADIWSKCMYLLYQKSKCTFLKKVFNRLRYYRGKI
;
A
#
# COMPACT_ATOMS: atom_id res chain seq x y z
N PHE A 1 1.38 -0.28 -25.78
CA PHE A 1 2.81 -0.17 -25.44
C PHE A 1 2.98 -0.28 -23.94
N HIS A 2 4.03 -1.00 -23.50
CA HIS A 2 4.54 -0.89 -22.14
C HIS A 2 5.54 0.26 -22.12
N ILE A 3 5.44 1.11 -21.12
CA ILE A 3 6.38 2.21 -20.84
C ILE A 3 6.80 2.04 -19.39
N THR A 4 8.06 1.64 -19.19
CA THR A 4 8.58 1.30 -17.86
C THR A 4 9.89 2.03 -17.60
N GLY A 5 10.32 2.04 -16.35
CA GLY A 5 11.69 2.44 -16.01
C GLY A 5 12.70 1.41 -16.56
N ASP A 6 13.94 1.84 -16.75
CA ASP A 6 15.00 0.99 -17.29
C ASP A 6 15.63 0.06 -16.23
N CYS A 7 15.26 0.25 -14.96
CA CYS A 7 15.78 -0.54 -13.84
C CYS A 7 14.74 -1.52 -13.33
N VAL A 8 15.17 -2.76 -13.10
CA VAL A 8 14.39 -3.75 -12.34
C VAL A 8 14.66 -3.52 -10.86
N VAL A 9 13.61 -3.35 -10.08
CA VAL A 9 13.69 -3.13 -8.63
C VAL A 9 12.74 -4.07 -7.90
N THR A 10 13.12 -4.46 -6.70
CA THR A 10 12.28 -5.23 -5.79
C THR A 10 11.50 -4.30 -4.85
N TRP A 11 10.48 -4.81 -4.18
CA TRP A 11 9.79 -4.08 -3.13
C TRP A 11 10.72 -3.67 -1.98
N ASN A 12 11.72 -4.50 -1.67
CA ASN A 12 12.74 -4.16 -0.65
C ASN A 12 13.62 -2.98 -1.09
N ASP A 13 13.97 -2.90 -2.39
CA ASP A 13 14.71 -1.75 -2.92
C ASP A 13 13.89 -0.46 -2.83
N ILE A 14 12.61 -0.52 -3.19
CA ILE A 14 11.68 0.61 -3.07
C ILE A 14 11.58 1.06 -1.61
N LEU A 15 11.42 0.12 -0.68
CA LEU A 15 11.35 0.42 0.75
C LEU A 15 12.65 1.08 1.24
N ALA A 16 13.81 0.54 0.88
CA ALA A 16 15.10 1.12 1.26
C ALA A 16 15.28 2.56 0.75
N ILE A 17 14.81 2.84 -0.48
CA ILE A 17 14.81 4.20 -1.03
C ILE A 17 13.89 5.12 -0.22
N ILE A 18 12.68 4.68 0.12
CA ILE A 18 11.72 5.45 0.93
C ILE A 18 12.30 5.74 2.32
N GLU A 19 12.88 4.74 2.97
CA GLU A 19 13.55 4.90 4.26
C GLU A 19 14.66 5.97 4.22
N LYS A 20 15.47 5.94 3.16
CA LYS A 20 16.52 6.93 2.93
C LYS A 20 15.96 8.34 2.73
N ILE A 21 14.90 8.49 1.93
CA ILE A 21 14.27 9.79 1.66
C ILE A 21 13.62 10.37 2.91
N LEU A 22 12.97 9.53 3.71
CA LEU A 22 12.27 9.94 4.94
C LEU A 22 13.20 10.03 6.16
N ASN A 23 14.43 9.51 6.06
CA ASN A 23 15.35 9.31 7.19
C ASN A 23 14.67 8.57 8.36
N LYS A 24 13.93 7.51 8.03
CA LYS A 24 13.20 6.67 9.00
C LYS A 24 13.38 5.20 8.63
N LYS A 25 13.37 4.33 9.64
CA LYS A 25 13.36 2.88 9.44
C LYS A 25 11.94 2.34 9.55
N ALA A 26 11.56 1.50 8.59
CA ALA A 26 10.31 0.76 8.65
C ALA A 26 10.49 -0.54 9.43
N ILE A 27 9.43 -0.98 10.09
CA ILE A 27 9.34 -2.32 10.65
C ILE A 27 8.64 -3.17 9.59
N VAL A 28 9.34 -4.19 9.11
CA VAL A 28 8.88 -5.04 8.01
C VAL A 28 8.41 -6.37 8.57
N ILE A 29 7.19 -6.75 8.23
CA ILE A 29 6.63 -8.05 8.56
C ILE A 29 6.37 -8.80 7.25
N ASN A 30 7.13 -9.86 7.01
CA ASN A 30 6.99 -10.68 5.83
C ASN A 30 5.95 -11.79 6.10
N ILE A 31 4.82 -11.71 5.42
CA ILE A 31 3.75 -12.71 5.50
C ILE A 31 3.77 -13.51 4.20
N PRO A 32 3.91 -14.86 4.23
CA PRO A 32 3.80 -15.69 3.04
C PRO A 32 2.48 -15.43 2.30
N VAL A 33 2.54 -15.38 0.96
CA VAL A 33 1.38 -14.99 0.14
C VAL A 33 0.19 -15.93 0.36
N GLU A 34 0.41 -17.21 0.59
CA GLU A 34 -0.62 -18.21 0.86
C GLU A 34 -1.36 -17.90 2.18
N LYS A 35 -0.62 -17.44 3.20
CA LYS A 35 -1.20 -17.00 4.48
C LYS A 35 -1.97 -15.68 4.30
N LEU A 36 -1.38 -14.73 3.57
CA LEU A 36 -2.00 -13.45 3.30
C LEU A 36 -3.33 -13.63 2.54
N ALA A 37 -3.36 -14.52 1.54
CA ALA A 37 -4.56 -14.88 0.78
C ALA A 37 -5.67 -15.51 1.63
N VAL A 38 -5.33 -16.21 2.72
CA VAL A 38 -6.30 -16.71 3.70
C VAL A 38 -6.83 -15.59 4.59
N TYR A 39 -5.96 -14.65 5.00
CA TYR A 39 -6.36 -13.54 5.87
C TYR A 39 -7.13 -12.45 5.14
N PHE A 40 -6.94 -12.35 3.82
CA PHE A 40 -7.52 -11.34 2.96
C PHE A 40 -8.25 -11.95 1.75
N PRO A 41 -9.39 -12.63 1.98
CA PRO A 41 -10.06 -13.43 0.95
C PRO A 41 -10.55 -12.62 -0.27
N SER A 42 -10.86 -11.33 -0.09
CA SER A 42 -11.29 -10.44 -1.19
C SER A 42 -10.19 -10.20 -2.22
N GLU A 43 -8.93 -10.26 -1.80
CA GLU A 43 -7.75 -10.01 -2.63
C GLU A 43 -7.00 -11.31 -3.00
N ARG A 44 -7.58 -12.48 -2.64
CA ARG A 44 -6.93 -13.77 -2.74
C ARG A 44 -6.35 -14.05 -4.13
N ASP A 45 -7.17 -13.88 -5.15
CA ASP A 45 -6.79 -14.24 -6.51
C ASP A 45 -5.75 -13.25 -7.07
N GLU A 46 -5.88 -11.96 -6.75
CA GLU A 46 -4.89 -10.95 -7.09
C GLU A 46 -3.54 -11.23 -6.39
N LEU A 47 -3.56 -11.60 -5.11
CA LEU A 47 -2.37 -11.94 -4.36
C LEU A 47 -1.66 -13.17 -4.93
N LEU A 48 -2.39 -14.25 -5.20
CA LEU A 48 -1.79 -15.53 -5.62
C LEU A 48 -1.37 -15.55 -7.09
N TYR A 49 -2.09 -14.87 -7.98
CA TYR A 49 -1.91 -15.02 -9.42
C TYR A 49 -1.37 -13.76 -10.11
N ASP A 50 -1.27 -12.64 -9.39
CA ASP A 50 -0.70 -11.41 -9.91
C ASP A 50 0.42 -10.89 -9.01
N LYS A 51 0.12 -10.46 -7.80
CA LYS A 51 1.09 -9.78 -6.92
C LYS A 51 2.26 -10.64 -6.43
N SER A 52 2.11 -11.97 -6.43
CA SER A 52 3.20 -12.90 -6.09
C SER A 52 4.17 -13.14 -7.24
N LEU A 53 3.83 -12.72 -8.46
CA LEU A 53 4.65 -12.96 -9.64
C LEU A 53 5.60 -11.81 -9.91
N ASN A 54 6.75 -12.14 -10.52
CA ASN A 54 7.68 -11.11 -10.99
C ASN A 54 7.20 -10.54 -12.31
N HIS A 55 6.92 -9.25 -12.34
CA HIS A 55 6.52 -8.54 -13.55
C HIS A 55 7.67 -7.66 -14.03
N VAL A 56 8.37 -8.13 -15.07
CA VAL A 56 9.45 -7.39 -15.73
C VAL A 56 9.02 -7.08 -17.16
N PHE A 57 8.87 -5.80 -17.47
CA PHE A 57 8.50 -5.33 -18.78
C PHE A 57 9.68 -4.63 -19.47
N ASP A 58 9.74 -4.68 -20.79
CA ASP A 58 10.78 -3.98 -21.56
C ASP A 58 10.21 -2.85 -22.43
N ASN A 59 11.08 -1.93 -22.81
CA ASN A 59 10.76 -0.77 -23.62
C ASN A 59 11.04 -0.98 -25.12
N LYS A 60 11.38 -2.21 -25.59
CA LYS A 60 11.79 -2.48 -26.97
C LYS A 60 10.78 -1.97 -28.00
N LYS A 61 9.50 -2.24 -27.74
CA LYS A 61 8.44 -1.86 -28.68
C LYS A 61 8.27 -0.32 -28.76
N ILE A 62 8.32 0.39 -27.63
CA ILE A 62 8.23 1.86 -27.68
C ILE A 62 9.50 2.46 -28.28
N CYS A 63 10.68 1.96 -27.96
CA CYS A 63 11.94 2.44 -28.52
C CYS A 63 12.03 2.24 -30.03
N SER A 64 11.48 1.13 -30.58
CA SER A 64 11.46 0.89 -32.03
C SER A 64 10.47 1.80 -32.75
N THR A 65 9.39 2.22 -32.11
CA THR A 65 8.35 3.08 -32.69
C THR A 65 8.66 4.56 -32.50
N ALA A 66 9.25 4.91 -31.37
CA ALA A 66 9.64 6.28 -31.01
C ALA A 66 11.10 6.27 -30.53
N PRO A 67 12.09 6.30 -31.45
CA PRO A 67 13.51 6.20 -31.09
C PRO A 67 14.02 7.30 -30.16
N GLN A 68 13.33 8.45 -30.12
CA GLN A 68 13.61 9.56 -29.21
C GLN A 68 13.13 9.30 -27.77
N PHE A 69 12.34 8.24 -27.54
CA PHE A 69 11.85 7.91 -26.19
C PHE A 69 13.02 7.59 -25.25
N LYS A 70 13.03 8.26 -24.11
CA LYS A 70 13.97 8.02 -23.01
C LYS A 70 13.26 8.16 -21.70
N THR A 71 13.57 7.28 -20.78
CA THR A 71 13.13 7.44 -19.38
C THR A 71 13.95 8.54 -18.72
N THR A 72 13.29 9.53 -18.14
CA THR A 72 13.93 10.70 -17.52
C THR A 72 14.03 10.58 -16.00
N TYR A 73 13.21 9.72 -15.40
CA TYR A 73 13.17 9.51 -13.96
C TYR A 73 13.81 8.18 -13.57
N THR A 74 14.66 8.24 -12.56
CA THR A 74 15.04 7.04 -11.79
C THR A 74 13.95 6.74 -10.75
N VAL A 75 13.91 5.52 -10.21
CA VAL A 75 12.98 5.15 -9.14
C VAL A 75 13.18 6.07 -7.91
N GLU A 76 14.44 6.38 -7.57
CA GLU A 76 14.73 7.29 -6.43
C GLU A 76 14.21 8.71 -6.69
N SER A 77 14.45 9.28 -7.87
CA SER A 77 13.99 10.65 -8.18
C SER A 77 12.45 10.72 -8.23
N GLY A 78 11.80 9.75 -8.85
CA GLY A 78 10.33 9.68 -8.89
C GLY A 78 9.71 9.53 -7.50
N LEU A 79 10.25 8.65 -6.64
CA LEU A 79 9.77 8.51 -5.26
C LEU A 79 10.00 9.77 -4.44
N ARG A 80 11.14 10.46 -4.63
CA ARG A 80 11.44 11.72 -3.95
C ARG A 80 10.43 12.80 -4.31
N ASP A 81 10.15 12.97 -5.58
CA ASP A 81 9.17 13.96 -6.05
C ASP A 81 7.76 13.62 -5.56
N THR A 82 7.36 12.35 -5.63
CA THR A 82 6.08 11.89 -5.09
C THR A 82 5.96 12.18 -3.58
N ILE A 83 6.96 11.85 -2.79
CA ILE A 83 6.97 12.09 -1.34
C ILE A 83 6.92 13.60 -1.03
N ASN A 84 7.66 14.42 -1.78
CA ASN A 84 7.65 15.86 -1.59
C ASN A 84 6.29 16.47 -1.95
N ASN A 85 5.68 16.04 -3.03
CA ASN A 85 4.33 16.47 -3.42
C ASN A 85 3.29 16.06 -2.38
N LEU A 86 3.35 14.82 -1.88
CA LEU A 86 2.45 14.34 -0.83
C LEU A 86 2.61 15.13 0.48
N LYS A 87 3.84 15.47 0.90
CA LYS A 87 4.07 16.30 2.10
C LYS A 87 3.41 17.66 2.03
N ASN A 88 3.25 18.20 0.83
CA ASN A 88 2.64 19.51 0.58
C ASN A 88 1.14 19.41 0.27
N SER A 89 0.58 18.20 0.25
CA SER A 89 -0.84 17.97 -0.02
C SER A 89 -1.62 17.71 1.27
N GLU A 90 -2.90 18.06 1.27
CA GLU A 90 -3.82 17.70 2.35
C GLU A 90 -4.10 16.18 2.42
N ASP A 91 -3.66 15.42 1.41
CA ASP A 91 -3.98 13.99 1.28
C ASP A 91 -3.23 13.12 2.28
N LEU A 92 -2.04 13.55 2.77
CA LEU A 92 -1.33 12.85 3.84
C LEU A 92 -2.10 12.77 5.16
N SER A 93 -3.04 13.66 5.39
CA SER A 93 -3.89 13.64 6.59
C SER A 93 -5.05 12.64 6.50
N LYS A 94 -5.29 12.08 5.30
CA LYS A 94 -6.43 11.18 5.03
C LYS A 94 -6.02 9.71 5.17
N ILE A 95 -5.95 9.23 6.41
CA ILE A 95 -5.75 7.80 6.67
C ILE A 95 -7.05 7.05 6.39
N ASP A 96 -7.00 6.01 5.56
CA ASP A 96 -8.10 5.07 5.42
C ASP A 96 -8.17 4.15 6.65
N SER A 97 -8.96 4.58 7.64
CA SER A 97 -9.09 3.86 8.91
C SER A 97 -9.60 2.42 8.76
N VAL A 98 -10.38 2.13 7.71
CA VAL A 98 -10.88 0.77 7.44
C VAL A 98 -9.75 -0.10 6.93
N TRP A 99 -8.98 0.41 5.99
CA TRP A 99 -7.83 -0.28 5.44
C TRP A 99 -6.74 -0.49 6.50
N ASP A 100 -6.38 0.57 7.22
CA ASP A 100 -5.39 0.53 8.30
C ASP A 100 -5.75 -0.52 9.37
N TYR A 101 -7.01 -0.54 9.80
CA TYR A 101 -7.47 -1.55 10.76
C TYR A 101 -7.45 -2.97 10.18
N SER A 102 -7.78 -3.14 8.89
CA SER A 102 -7.74 -4.44 8.23
C SER A 102 -6.32 -5.00 8.21
N VAL A 103 -5.35 -4.17 7.80
CA VAL A 103 -3.94 -4.54 7.76
C VAL A 103 -3.42 -4.89 9.15
N ASN A 104 -3.71 -4.06 10.16
CA ASN A 104 -3.30 -4.34 11.54
C ASN A 104 -3.90 -5.63 12.09
N THR A 105 -5.16 -5.94 11.76
CA THR A 105 -5.81 -7.20 12.16
C THR A 105 -5.11 -8.42 11.53
N ILE A 106 -4.68 -8.30 10.26
CA ILE A 106 -3.92 -9.36 9.57
C ILE A 106 -2.57 -9.58 10.25
N ILE A 107 -1.85 -8.49 10.56
CA ILE A 107 -0.57 -8.54 11.26
C ILE A 107 -0.74 -9.22 12.63
N GLU A 108 -1.70 -8.76 13.44
CA GLU A 108 -1.97 -9.35 14.76
C GLU A 108 -2.29 -10.86 14.70
N LYS A 109 -3.05 -11.26 13.67
CA LYS A 109 -3.40 -12.67 13.47
C LYS A 109 -2.17 -13.50 13.12
N TYR A 110 -1.35 -13.01 12.21
CA TYR A 110 -0.11 -13.67 11.79
C TYR A 110 0.86 -13.81 12.96
N GLU A 111 1.03 -12.77 13.77
CA GLU A 111 1.91 -12.78 14.94
C GLU A 111 1.44 -13.76 16.00
N LYS A 112 0.14 -13.83 16.25
CA LYS A 112 -0.44 -14.83 17.18
C LYS A 112 -0.17 -16.26 16.72
N GLU A 113 -0.29 -16.53 15.42
CA GLU A 113 -0.02 -17.85 14.85
C GLU A 113 1.47 -18.21 14.87
N THR A 114 2.36 -17.24 14.69
CA THR A 114 3.82 -17.46 14.61
C THR A 114 4.55 -17.21 15.93
N LYS A 115 3.83 -16.79 16.99
CA LYS A 115 4.41 -16.36 18.27
C LYS A 115 5.47 -15.26 18.13
N SER A 116 5.37 -14.46 17.10
CA SER A 116 6.23 -13.29 16.89
C SER A 116 5.79 -12.15 17.80
N SER A 117 6.71 -11.30 18.24
CA SER A 117 6.49 -10.33 19.32
C SER A 117 6.35 -8.87 18.86
N TYR A 118 5.94 -8.64 17.61
CA TYR A 118 5.67 -7.27 17.19
C TYR A 118 4.25 -6.85 17.59
N VAL A 119 4.11 -5.74 18.31
CA VAL A 119 2.80 -5.22 18.74
C VAL A 119 2.56 -3.86 18.11
N HIS A 120 1.89 -3.84 16.96
CA HIS A 120 1.21 -2.64 16.49
C HIS A 120 -0.24 -2.68 16.98
N LYS A 121 -0.66 -1.65 17.72
CA LYS A 121 -2.06 -1.53 18.16
C LYS A 121 -2.76 -0.50 17.27
N ALA A 122 -3.72 -0.96 16.47
CA ALA A 122 -4.65 -0.06 15.81
C ALA A 122 -5.37 0.82 16.84
N ASP A 123 -5.52 2.10 16.57
CA ASP A 123 -6.25 2.99 17.48
C ASP A 123 -7.73 2.59 17.58
N ILE A 124 -8.36 2.94 18.71
CA ILE A 124 -9.75 2.57 19.03
C ILE A 124 -10.72 3.10 17.96
N TRP A 125 -10.42 4.27 17.37
CA TRP A 125 -11.26 4.85 16.33
C TRP A 125 -11.25 4.03 15.05
N SER A 126 -10.08 3.64 14.55
CA SER A 126 -9.94 2.77 13.37
C SER A 126 -10.70 1.46 13.57
N LYS A 127 -10.61 0.87 14.78
CA LYS A 127 -11.37 -0.32 15.15
C LYS A 127 -12.89 -0.10 15.11
N CYS A 128 -13.37 1.00 15.71
CA CYS A 128 -14.79 1.34 15.70
C CYS A 128 -15.30 1.56 14.27
N MET A 129 -14.56 2.31 13.45
CA MET A 129 -14.91 2.59 12.06
C MET A 129 -14.97 1.31 11.20
N TYR A 130 -14.01 0.40 11.39
CA TYR A 130 -14.02 -0.89 10.73
C TYR A 130 -15.25 -1.74 11.11
N LEU A 131 -15.56 -1.85 12.40
CA LEU A 131 -16.70 -2.63 12.88
C LEU A 131 -18.04 -2.06 12.38
N LEU A 132 -18.17 -0.74 12.34
CA LEU A 132 -19.36 -0.08 11.81
C LEU A 132 -19.46 -0.30 10.30
N TYR A 133 -18.37 -0.22 9.55
CA TYR A 133 -18.33 -0.48 8.13
C TYR A 133 -18.74 -1.92 7.82
N GLN A 134 -18.20 -2.91 8.53
CA GLN A 134 -18.54 -4.34 8.36
C GLN A 134 -20.01 -4.64 8.68
N LYS A 135 -20.58 -3.97 9.69
CA LYS A 135 -21.99 -4.13 10.06
C LYS A 135 -22.96 -3.39 9.13
N SER A 136 -22.46 -2.41 8.35
CA SER A 136 -23.32 -1.63 7.48
C SER A 136 -23.70 -2.43 6.22
N LYS A 137 -24.90 -2.99 6.18
CA LYS A 137 -25.49 -3.54 4.95
C LYS A 137 -26.09 -2.45 4.03
N CYS A 138 -26.14 -1.20 4.49
CA CYS A 138 -26.78 -0.10 3.80
C CYS A 138 -25.76 0.80 3.09
N THR A 139 -25.95 1.00 1.78
CA THR A 139 -25.08 1.88 0.95
C THR A 139 -25.06 3.33 1.45
N PHE A 140 -26.14 3.79 2.08
CA PHE A 140 -26.21 5.13 2.67
C PHE A 140 -25.25 5.27 3.86
N LEU A 141 -25.24 4.30 4.78
CA LEU A 141 -24.32 4.29 5.91
C LEU A 141 -22.85 4.23 5.45
N LYS A 142 -22.55 3.46 4.40
CA LYS A 142 -21.20 3.46 3.80
C LYS A 142 -20.80 4.84 3.29
N LYS A 143 -21.70 5.59 2.65
CA LYS A 143 -21.45 6.97 2.22
C LYS A 143 -21.25 7.92 3.40
N VAL A 144 -22.01 7.78 4.49
CA VAL A 144 -21.86 8.58 5.71
C VAL A 144 -20.50 8.29 6.35
N PHE A 145 -20.08 7.01 6.47
CA PHE A 145 -18.77 6.65 7.03
C PHE A 145 -17.61 7.18 6.19
N ASN A 146 -17.72 7.12 4.85
CA ASN A 146 -16.73 7.71 3.97
C ASN A 146 -16.64 9.24 4.13
N ARG A 147 -17.76 9.91 4.41
CA ARG A 147 -17.79 11.35 4.68
C ARG A 147 -17.21 11.71 6.04
N LEU A 148 -17.50 10.94 7.09
CA LEU A 148 -16.90 11.11 8.41
C LEU A 148 -15.39 10.90 8.39
N ARG A 149 -14.91 9.93 7.61
CA ARG A 149 -13.48 9.70 7.36
C ARG A 149 -12.81 10.92 6.73
N TYR A 150 -13.48 11.58 5.78
CA TYR A 150 -13.00 12.82 5.16
C TYR A 150 -12.82 13.96 6.16
N TYR A 151 -13.73 14.10 7.12
CA TYR A 151 -13.67 15.19 8.12
C TYR A 151 -12.62 14.97 9.21
N ARG A 152 -12.25 13.74 9.54
CA ARG A 152 -11.19 13.46 10.52
C ARG A 152 -9.81 13.95 10.07
N GLY A 153 -9.54 14.00 8.77
CA GLY A 153 -8.30 14.54 8.22
C GLY A 153 -8.16 16.06 8.31
N LYS A 154 -9.15 16.78 8.89
CA LYS A 154 -9.17 18.23 9.03
C LYS A 154 -9.11 18.72 10.49
N ILE A 155 -8.96 17.82 11.47
CA ILE A 155 -8.75 18.09 12.88
C ILE A 155 -7.34 17.65 13.25
#